data_de8b5795106c6a3e7a4321032a6e9178
#
_entry.id   de8b5795106c6a3e7a4321032a6e9178
#
_cell.length_a   1.000
_cell.length_b   1.000
_cell.length_c   1.000
_cell.angle_alpha   90.00
_cell.angle_beta   90.00
_cell.angle_gamma   90.00
#
_symmetry.space_group_name_H-M   'P 1'
#
loop_
_entity.id
_entity.type
_entity.pdbx_description
1 polymer ?
#
loop_
_entity_poly.entity_id
_entity_poly.type
_entity_poly.pdbx_seq_one_letter_code
_entity_poly.pdbx_strand_id
1 'polypeptide(L)'
;IQDALPEKADNKMLEHIVLAEIKAYLRQNISQEQMQQSMRKQHEDSIEVYKTESADCEKRQEQIKIQNRQNYEKYHEGQMNQKQFMESRKQLEEERERLQKRVEELEELINGEKEILMKKECSGGADVEVFRL
;
A
#
# COMPACT_ATOMS: atom_id res chain seq x y z
N ILE A 1 53.45 36.84 18.01
CA ILE A 1 53.20 35.64 18.86
C ILE A 1 51.78 35.61 19.36
N GLN A 2 51.24 36.75 19.78
CA GLN A 2 49.85 36.82 20.24
C GLN A 2 48.82 36.67 19.10
N ASP A 3 49.16 37.02 17.90
CA ASP A 3 48.27 36.91 16.73
C ASP A 3 48.12 35.46 16.24
N ALA A 4 49.10 34.61 16.45
CA ALA A 4 49.05 33.22 16.05
C ALA A 4 48.05 32.37 16.89
N LEU A 5 47.88 32.68 18.15
CA LEU A 5 46.94 31.96 19.05
C LEU A 5 45.47 32.18 18.70
N PRO A 6 45.00 33.43 18.46
CA PRO A 6 43.63 33.64 17.99
C PRO A 6 43.33 32.99 16.66
N GLU A 7 44.23 32.99 15.68
CA GLU A 7 44.07 32.34 14.42
C GLU A 7 43.87 30.83 14.51
N LYS A 8 44.66 30.17 15.36
CA LYS A 8 44.54 28.74 15.63
C LYS A 8 43.22 28.40 16.31
N ALA A 9 42.76 29.24 17.22
CA ALA A 9 41.46 29.08 17.88
C ALA A 9 40.32 29.23 16.90
N ASP A 10 40.38 30.23 16.02
CA ASP A 10 39.39 30.47 14.99
C ASP A 10 39.33 29.32 13.97
N ASN A 11 40.47 28.77 13.54
CA ASN A 11 40.52 27.62 12.66
C ASN A 11 39.89 26.37 13.26
N LYS A 12 40.13 26.12 14.54
CA LYS A 12 39.48 25.01 15.27
C LYS A 12 37.97 25.19 15.40
N MET A 13 37.53 26.42 15.66
CA MET A 13 36.10 26.76 15.68
C MET A 13 35.44 26.54 14.34
N LEU A 14 36.09 26.95 13.25
CA LEU A 14 35.62 26.73 11.88
C LEU A 14 35.52 25.25 11.53
N GLU A 15 36.54 24.48 11.92
CA GLU A 15 36.48 23.00 11.73
C GLU A 15 35.33 22.37 12.47
N HIS A 16 35.07 22.80 13.71
CA HIS A 16 33.93 22.31 14.49
C HIS A 16 32.59 22.67 13.85
N ILE A 17 32.44 23.89 13.34
CA ILE A 17 31.22 24.35 12.68
C ILE A 17 30.97 23.52 11.41
N VAL A 18 31.99 23.32 10.57
CA VAL A 18 31.90 22.55 9.34
C VAL A 18 31.54 21.10 9.65
N LEU A 19 32.17 20.47 10.62
CA LEU A 19 31.86 19.10 11.04
C LEU A 19 30.41 18.98 11.57
N ALA A 20 29.96 19.96 12.35
CA ALA A 20 28.59 19.98 12.85
C ALA A 20 27.58 20.10 11.73
N GLU A 21 27.84 20.94 10.71
CA GLU A 21 26.99 21.09 9.52
C GLU A 21 26.93 19.81 8.69
N ILE A 22 28.07 19.14 8.48
CA ILE A 22 28.15 17.87 7.76
C ILE A 22 27.35 16.79 8.48
N LYS A 23 27.52 16.68 9.80
CA LYS A 23 26.77 15.72 10.63
C LYS A 23 25.26 15.97 10.59
N ALA A 24 24.85 17.23 10.66
CA ALA A 24 23.45 17.63 10.57
C ALA A 24 22.86 17.28 9.18
N TYR A 25 23.61 17.54 8.12
CA TYR A 25 23.23 17.20 6.76
C TYR A 25 23.06 15.68 6.57
N LEU A 26 24.02 14.90 7.05
CA LEU A 26 23.96 13.44 7.00
C LEU A 26 22.77 12.87 7.77
N ARG A 27 22.52 13.39 8.98
CA ARG A 27 21.36 12.99 9.79
C ARG A 27 20.04 13.28 9.08
N GLN A 28 19.94 14.46 8.47
CA GLN A 28 18.75 14.86 7.73
C GLN A 28 18.51 13.96 6.52
N ASN A 29 19.54 13.64 5.75
CA ASN A 29 19.43 12.75 4.60
C ASN A 29 19.06 11.32 5.01
N ILE A 30 19.66 10.78 6.06
CA ILE A 30 19.34 9.46 6.58
C ILE A 30 17.86 9.42 7.06
N SER A 31 17.43 10.47 7.75
CA SER A 31 16.04 10.59 8.21
C SER A 31 15.05 10.64 7.05
N GLN A 32 15.37 11.36 5.96
CA GLN A 32 14.53 11.42 4.75
C GLN A 32 14.48 10.07 4.05
N GLU A 33 15.59 9.37 3.91
CA GLU A 33 15.63 8.03 3.32
C GLU A 33 14.81 7.03 4.13
N GLN A 34 14.95 7.04 5.46
CA GLN A 34 14.16 6.19 6.35
C GLN A 34 12.67 6.49 6.24
N MET A 35 12.31 7.76 6.14
CA MET A 35 10.93 8.20 5.97
C MET A 35 10.34 7.71 4.64
N GLN A 36 11.10 7.84 3.55
CA GLN A 36 10.70 7.36 2.23
C GLN A 36 10.54 5.84 2.20
N GLN A 37 11.47 5.10 2.80
CA GLN A 37 11.38 3.65 2.92
C GLN A 37 10.18 3.21 3.76
N SER A 38 9.91 3.93 4.85
CA SER A 38 8.75 3.66 5.71
C SER A 38 7.44 3.90 4.97
N MET A 39 7.33 4.99 4.21
CA MET A 39 6.15 5.30 3.40
C MET A 39 5.95 4.27 2.30
N ARG A 40 7.02 3.87 1.62
CA ARG A 40 6.99 2.82 0.60
C ARG A 40 6.48 1.50 1.17
N LYS A 41 6.99 1.12 2.33
CA LYS A 41 6.55 -0.08 3.02
C LYS A 41 5.08 -0.03 3.40
N GLN A 42 4.59 1.12 3.86
CA GLN A 42 3.16 1.31 4.17
C GLN A 42 2.27 1.08 2.94
N HIS A 43 2.67 1.61 1.78
CA HIS A 43 1.94 1.41 0.53
C HIS A 43 1.98 -0.06 0.08
N GLU A 44 3.13 -0.71 0.19
CA GLU A 44 3.28 -2.13 -0.12
C GLU A 44 2.43 -3.00 0.80
N ASP A 45 2.43 -2.71 2.10
CA ASP A 45 1.61 -3.42 3.09
C ASP A 45 0.11 -3.22 2.83
N SER A 46 -0.30 -2.02 2.45
CA SER A 46 -1.69 -1.73 2.07
C SER A 46 -2.13 -2.54 0.85
N ILE A 47 -1.28 -2.62 -0.18
CA ILE A 47 -1.54 -3.45 -1.36
C ILE A 47 -1.75 -4.91 -0.97
N GLU A 48 -0.91 -5.42 -0.09
CA GLU A 48 -1.01 -6.81 0.36
C GLU A 48 -2.29 -7.08 1.15
N VAL A 49 -2.68 -6.17 2.02
CA VAL A 49 -3.96 -6.25 2.75
C VAL A 49 -5.14 -6.25 1.78
N TYR A 50 -5.15 -5.36 0.79
CA TYR A 50 -6.21 -5.30 -0.21
C TYR A 50 -6.27 -6.55 -1.07
N LYS A 51 -5.12 -7.11 -1.46
CA LYS A 51 -5.06 -8.36 -2.23
C LYS A 51 -5.61 -9.54 -1.42
N THR A 52 -5.30 -9.60 -0.14
CA THR A 52 -5.82 -10.64 0.76
C THR A 52 -7.33 -10.55 0.89
N GLU A 53 -7.87 -9.35 1.11
CA GLU A 53 -9.31 -9.12 1.17
C GLU A 53 -9.99 -9.48 -0.14
N SER A 54 -9.40 -9.11 -1.28
CA SER A 54 -9.92 -9.44 -2.61
C SER A 54 -9.98 -10.96 -2.83
N ALA A 55 -8.94 -11.68 -2.42
CA ALA A 55 -8.89 -13.13 -2.50
C ALA A 55 -9.97 -13.78 -1.62
N ASP A 56 -10.21 -13.25 -0.42
CA ASP A 56 -11.27 -13.72 0.47
C ASP A 56 -12.66 -13.48 -0.13
N CYS A 57 -12.87 -12.33 -0.76
CA CYS A 57 -14.12 -12.03 -1.47
C CYS A 57 -14.36 -13.01 -2.63
N GLU A 58 -13.34 -13.29 -3.42
CA GLU A 58 -13.43 -14.24 -4.53
C GLU A 58 -13.73 -15.66 -4.04
N LYS A 59 -13.10 -16.06 -2.96
CA LYS A 59 -13.35 -17.36 -2.32
C LYS A 59 -14.79 -17.46 -1.84
N ARG A 60 -15.32 -16.41 -1.23
CA ARG A 60 -16.72 -16.38 -0.80
C ARG A 60 -17.68 -16.43 -1.99
N GLN A 61 -17.39 -15.73 -3.08
CA GLN A 61 -18.17 -15.81 -4.32
C GLN A 61 -18.25 -17.25 -4.85
N GLU A 62 -17.14 -17.97 -4.83
CA GLU A 62 -17.09 -19.36 -5.25
C GLU A 62 -17.94 -20.26 -4.34
N GLN A 63 -17.89 -20.03 -3.03
CA GLN A 63 -18.75 -20.73 -2.05
C GLN A 63 -20.23 -20.46 -2.32
N ILE A 64 -20.58 -19.23 -2.70
CA ILE A 64 -21.96 -18.87 -3.05
C ILE A 64 -22.45 -19.65 -4.27
N LYS A 65 -21.60 -19.80 -5.30
CA LYS A 65 -21.93 -20.62 -6.47
C LYS A 65 -22.22 -22.06 -6.10
N ILE A 66 -21.38 -22.62 -5.24
CA ILE A 66 -21.54 -24.00 -4.75
C ILE A 66 -22.83 -24.13 -3.96
N GLN A 67 -23.11 -23.18 -3.08
CA GLN A 67 -24.31 -23.18 -2.24
C GLN A 67 -25.58 -23.04 -3.07
N ASN A 68 -25.57 -22.18 -4.10
CA ASN A 68 -26.70 -22.05 -5.03
C ASN A 68 -26.97 -23.36 -5.74
N ARG A 69 -25.94 -24.07 -6.16
CA ARG A 69 -26.07 -25.40 -6.81
C ARG A 69 -26.66 -26.41 -5.84
N GLN A 70 -26.18 -26.45 -4.60
CA GLN A 70 -26.71 -27.34 -3.57
C GLN A 70 -28.17 -27.04 -3.24
N ASN A 71 -28.53 -25.77 -3.16
CA ASN A 71 -29.93 -25.35 -2.93
C ASN A 71 -30.85 -25.73 -4.09
N TYR A 72 -30.36 -25.61 -5.31
CA TYR A 72 -31.09 -26.05 -6.50
C TYR A 72 -31.36 -27.57 -6.46
N GLU A 73 -30.35 -28.36 -6.12
CA GLU A 73 -30.48 -29.80 -5.97
C GLU A 73 -31.50 -30.16 -4.88
N LYS A 74 -31.45 -29.50 -3.70
CA LYS A 74 -32.42 -29.68 -2.61
C LYS A 74 -33.84 -29.33 -3.03
N TYR A 75 -34.00 -28.24 -3.78
CA TYR A 75 -35.29 -27.84 -4.33
C TYR A 75 -35.83 -28.90 -5.30
N HIS A 76 -34.98 -29.38 -6.19
CA HIS A 76 -35.36 -30.40 -7.17
C HIS A 76 -35.71 -31.74 -6.54
N GLU A 77 -35.05 -32.11 -5.45
CA GLU A 77 -35.32 -33.32 -4.68
C GLU A 77 -36.51 -33.19 -3.71
N GLY A 78 -37.11 -32.03 -3.60
CA GLY A 78 -38.25 -31.77 -2.70
C GLY A 78 -37.90 -31.49 -1.27
N GLN A 79 -36.61 -31.33 -0.93
CA GLN A 79 -36.14 -31.00 0.41
C GLN A 79 -36.31 -29.52 0.77
N MET A 80 -36.52 -28.69 -0.22
CA MET A 80 -36.68 -27.25 -0.10
C MET A 80 -37.89 -26.82 -0.92
N ASN A 81 -38.78 -25.98 -0.36
CA ASN A 81 -39.92 -25.47 -1.12
C ASN A 81 -39.49 -24.28 -2.02
N GLN A 82 -40.38 -23.91 -2.95
CA GLN A 82 -40.11 -22.85 -3.90
C GLN A 82 -39.81 -21.51 -3.21
N LYS A 83 -40.55 -21.17 -2.18
CA LYS A 83 -40.37 -19.92 -1.45
C LYS A 83 -39.02 -19.87 -0.76
N GLN A 84 -38.61 -20.94 -0.08
CA GLN A 84 -37.30 -21.05 0.58
C GLN A 84 -36.16 -20.96 -0.45
N PHE A 85 -36.29 -21.63 -1.57
CA PHE A 85 -35.31 -21.60 -2.65
C PHE A 85 -35.16 -20.20 -3.20
N MET A 86 -36.25 -19.50 -3.51
CA MET A 86 -36.23 -18.14 -4.06
C MET A 86 -35.66 -17.13 -3.08
N GLU A 87 -36.00 -17.23 -1.79
CA GLU A 87 -35.42 -16.36 -0.75
C GLU A 87 -33.91 -16.56 -0.60
N SER A 88 -33.49 -17.81 -0.54
CA SER A 88 -32.09 -18.17 -0.39
C SER A 88 -31.27 -17.66 -1.62
N ARG A 89 -31.81 -17.88 -2.82
CA ARG A 89 -31.19 -17.40 -4.06
C ARG A 89 -31.05 -15.88 -4.07
N LYS A 90 -32.08 -15.17 -3.64
CA LYS A 90 -32.07 -13.70 -3.58
C LYS A 90 -30.99 -13.20 -2.61
N GLN A 91 -30.92 -13.77 -1.39
CA GLN A 91 -29.94 -13.38 -0.39
C GLN A 91 -28.51 -13.66 -0.85
N LEU A 92 -28.27 -14.80 -1.46
CA LEU A 92 -26.95 -15.16 -1.98
C LEU A 92 -26.53 -14.29 -3.15
N GLU A 93 -27.48 -13.93 -4.02
CA GLU A 93 -27.22 -13.04 -5.16
C GLU A 93 -26.90 -11.61 -4.69
N GLU A 94 -27.62 -11.10 -3.70
CA GLU A 94 -27.34 -9.80 -3.08
C GLU A 94 -25.94 -9.78 -2.43
N GLU A 95 -25.58 -10.85 -1.74
CA GLU A 95 -24.24 -10.99 -1.15
C GLU A 95 -23.17 -11.03 -2.24
N ARG A 96 -23.41 -11.79 -3.32
CA ARG A 96 -22.49 -11.87 -4.45
C ARG A 96 -22.25 -10.51 -5.11
N GLU A 97 -23.29 -9.72 -5.29
CA GLU A 97 -23.19 -8.37 -5.85
C GLU A 97 -22.38 -7.45 -4.94
N ARG A 98 -22.61 -7.50 -3.62
CA ARG A 98 -21.83 -6.72 -2.67
C ARG A 98 -20.34 -7.09 -2.70
N LEU A 99 -20.04 -8.37 -2.77
CA LEU A 99 -18.67 -8.88 -2.86
C LEU A 99 -18.02 -8.44 -4.17
N GLN A 100 -18.76 -8.47 -5.28
CA GLN A 100 -18.24 -8.02 -6.57
C GLN A 100 -17.90 -6.53 -6.57
N LYS A 101 -18.77 -5.70 -6.02
CA LYS A 101 -18.49 -4.27 -5.84
C LYS A 101 -17.26 -4.03 -4.99
N ARG A 102 -17.10 -4.81 -3.91
CA ARG A 102 -15.94 -4.70 -3.04
C ARG A 102 -14.65 -5.10 -3.76
N VAL A 103 -14.69 -6.15 -4.56
CA VAL A 103 -13.54 -6.55 -5.39
C VAL A 103 -13.13 -5.43 -6.34
N GLU A 104 -14.10 -4.79 -7.00
CA GLU A 104 -13.83 -3.67 -7.89
C GLU A 104 -13.23 -2.47 -7.16
N GLU A 105 -13.75 -2.12 -5.99
CA GLU A 105 -13.20 -1.07 -5.13
C GLU A 105 -11.76 -1.39 -4.70
N LEU A 106 -11.51 -2.65 -4.34
CA LEU A 106 -10.16 -3.10 -3.94
C LEU A 106 -9.18 -3.04 -5.10
N GLU A 107 -9.61 -3.38 -6.32
CA GLU A 107 -8.78 -3.25 -7.51
C GLU A 107 -8.39 -1.79 -7.76
N GLU A 108 -9.33 -0.86 -7.62
CA GLU A 108 -9.06 0.58 -7.74
C GLU A 108 -8.07 1.06 -6.66
N LEU A 109 -8.25 0.60 -5.42
CA LEU A 109 -7.35 0.95 -4.32
C LEU A 109 -5.94 0.40 -4.56
N ILE A 110 -5.81 -0.82 -5.03
CA ILE A 110 -4.53 -1.44 -5.37
C ILE A 110 -3.86 -0.66 -6.50
N ASN A 111 -4.58 -0.32 -7.54
CA ASN A 111 -4.05 0.43 -8.68
C ASN A 111 -3.60 1.84 -8.24
N GLY A 112 -4.36 2.49 -7.38
CA GLY A 112 -4.00 3.79 -6.81
C GLY A 112 -2.69 3.73 -6.01
N GLU A 113 -2.53 2.71 -5.17
CA GLU A 113 -1.30 2.50 -4.39
C GLU A 113 -0.10 2.20 -5.30
N LYS A 114 -0.30 1.38 -6.33
CA LYS A 114 0.74 1.08 -7.32
C LYS A 114 1.17 2.32 -8.10
N GLU A 115 0.24 3.17 -8.48
CA GLU A 115 0.55 4.44 -9.15
C GLU A 115 1.41 5.35 -8.28
N ILE A 116 1.10 5.45 -7.00
CA ILE A 116 1.88 6.24 -6.05
C ILE A 116 3.32 5.72 -5.98
N LEU A 117 3.50 4.41 -5.89
CA LEU A 117 4.83 3.79 -5.87
C LEU A 117 5.60 4.04 -7.18
N MET A 118 4.94 3.92 -8.32
CA MET A 118 5.56 4.17 -9.62
C MET A 118 5.96 5.63 -9.80
N LYS A 119 5.14 6.59 -9.40
CA LYS A 119 5.43 8.02 -9.47
C LYS A 119 6.66 8.38 -8.64
N LYS A 120 6.81 7.80 -7.44
CA LYS A 120 7.99 8.03 -6.59
C LYS A 120 9.26 7.51 -7.25
N GLU A 121 9.22 6.37 -7.91
CA GLU A 121 10.35 5.82 -8.64
C GLU A 121 10.71 6.68 -9.86
N CYS A 122 9.73 7.14 -10.61
CA CYS A 122 9.93 8.03 -11.75
C CYS A 122 10.48 9.40 -11.33
N SER A 123 10.01 9.96 -10.22
CA SER A 123 10.53 11.21 -9.66
C SER A 123 12.00 11.08 -9.28
N GLY A 124 12.38 9.97 -8.64
CA GLY A 124 13.77 9.69 -8.30
C GLY A 124 14.66 9.57 -9.54
N GLY A 125 14.17 8.93 -10.60
CA GLY A 125 14.85 8.82 -11.88
C GLY A 125 15.02 10.16 -12.60
N ALA A 126 14.00 11.00 -12.59
CA ALA A 126 14.03 12.34 -13.17
C ALA A 126 15.03 13.25 -12.46
N ASP A 127 15.10 13.21 -11.14
CA ASP A 127 16.07 13.96 -10.34
C ASP A 127 17.51 13.56 -10.68
N VAL A 128 17.77 12.28 -10.87
CA VAL A 128 19.08 11.77 -11.26
C VAL A 128 19.46 12.26 -12.66
N GLU A 129 18.55 12.31 -13.61
CA GLU A 129 18.78 12.84 -14.95
C GLU A 129 19.11 14.33 -14.94
N VAL A 130 18.42 15.13 -14.12
CA VAL A 130 18.68 16.56 -13.96
C VAL A 130 20.09 16.81 -13.45
N PHE A 131 20.58 15.99 -12.53
CA PHE A 131 21.95 16.09 -12.02
C PHE A 131 23.01 15.70 -13.05
N ARG A 132 22.70 14.88 -14.01
CA ARG A 132 23.62 14.48 -15.08
C ARG A 132 23.78 15.55 -16.18
N LEU A 133 22.80 16.41 -16.30
CA LEU A 133 22.83 17.51 -17.27
C LEU A 133 23.59 18.70 -16.72
#